data_c01b668ec466d326a74dc49ae1f6e862
#
_entry.id   c01b668ec466d326a74dc49ae1f6e862
#
_cell.length_a   1.000
_cell.length_b   1.000
_cell.length_c   1.000
_cell.angle_alpha   90.00
_cell.angle_beta   90.00
_cell.angle_gamma   90.00
#
_symmetry.space_group_name_H-M   'P 1'
#
loop_
_entity.id
_entity.type
_entity.pdbx_description
1 polymer ?
#
loop_
_entity_poly.entity_id
_entity_poly.type
_entity_poly.pdbx_seq_one_letter_code
_entity_poly.pdbx_strand_id
1 'polypeptide(L)'
;MSEEITRRRFIIAGATAAVVVGAGAGITAAIAQPAVNHPSTKIGAGMKKALVVYGTKSGCSAGVAQRIGKTLAAKGIEVQIAPAESAGKAADYDAVIVGSGVRMGQWHEPARTWVAANVEALKANPPALFTVGMTLVSEPDATDKVRAFTDTLLAETGVKPVDVGVFAGWNTGEGFSFVERAILGAMKTPKGDFRDWAAIEAWTNQVAPQLHVS
;
A
#
# COMPACT_ATOMS: atom_id res chain seq x y z
N MET A 1 16.95 30.84 -28.35
CA MET A 1 16.90 30.91 -26.90
C MET A 1 16.37 29.55 -26.47
N SER A 2 17.28 28.70 -26.01
CA SER A 2 17.07 27.27 -25.76
C SER A 2 16.68 27.09 -24.31
N GLU A 3 15.52 26.45 -24.06
CA GLU A 3 15.16 25.97 -22.72
C GLU A 3 15.94 24.69 -22.41
N GLU A 4 16.82 24.77 -21.44
CA GLU A 4 17.51 23.60 -20.87
C GLU A 4 16.58 22.82 -19.94
N ILE A 5 16.18 21.64 -20.41
CA ILE A 5 15.48 20.65 -19.56
C ILE A 5 16.53 20.01 -18.66
N THR A 6 16.50 20.36 -17.39
CA THR A 6 17.35 19.76 -16.34
C THR A 6 16.91 18.32 -16.09
N ARG A 7 17.63 17.36 -16.65
CA ARG A 7 17.47 15.93 -16.37
C ARG A 7 18.02 15.65 -14.96
N ARG A 8 17.13 15.43 -14.00
CA ARG A 8 17.52 14.90 -12.69
C ARG A 8 18.00 13.46 -12.87
N ARG A 9 19.29 13.23 -12.61
CA ARG A 9 19.93 11.92 -12.60
C ARG A 9 19.36 11.11 -11.44
N PHE A 10 18.70 9.99 -11.75
CA PHE A 10 18.44 8.95 -10.76
C PHE A 10 19.76 8.25 -10.42
N ILE A 11 20.19 8.37 -9.18
CA ILE A 11 21.32 7.60 -8.65
C ILE A 11 20.78 6.24 -8.27
N ILE A 12 21.12 5.21 -9.06
CA ILE A 12 20.91 3.81 -8.70
C ILE A 12 22.05 3.46 -7.74
N ALA A 13 21.74 3.35 -6.43
CA ALA A 13 22.67 2.79 -5.46
C ALA A 13 22.74 1.27 -5.69
N GLY A 14 23.87 0.81 -6.19
CA GLY A 14 24.13 -0.60 -6.39
C GLY A 14 24.22 -1.35 -5.06
N ALA A 15 23.40 -2.39 -4.89
CA ALA A 15 23.53 -3.32 -3.78
C ALA A 15 24.68 -4.30 -4.05
N THR A 16 25.73 -4.22 -3.23
CA THR A 16 26.83 -5.17 -3.22
C THR A 16 26.36 -6.45 -2.53
N ALA A 17 26.30 -7.55 -3.27
CA ALA A 17 26.01 -8.86 -2.72
C ALA A 17 27.27 -9.41 -2.00
N ALA A 18 27.21 -9.60 -0.69
CA ALA A 18 28.22 -10.31 0.07
C ALA A 18 27.91 -11.82 0.02
N VAL A 19 28.79 -12.60 -0.63
CA VAL A 19 28.71 -14.06 -0.59
C VAL A 19 29.50 -14.56 0.61
N VAL A 20 28.81 -15.09 1.62
CA VAL A 20 29.46 -15.83 2.72
C VAL A 20 29.41 -17.30 2.41
N VAL A 21 30.57 -17.89 2.14
CA VAL A 21 30.73 -19.35 1.95
C VAL A 21 31.01 -19.97 3.32
N GLY A 22 29.98 -20.60 3.89
CA GLY A 22 30.10 -21.46 5.08
C GLY A 22 29.91 -22.90 4.71
N ALA A 23 30.82 -23.78 5.10
CA ALA A 23 30.77 -25.20 4.84
C ALA A 23 29.63 -25.89 5.62
N GLY A 24 28.70 -26.55 4.91
CA GLY A 24 27.81 -27.57 5.43
C GLY A 24 26.48 -27.07 6.00
N ALA A 25 25.59 -26.62 5.13
CA ALA A 25 24.12 -26.64 5.26
C ALA A 25 23.54 -25.88 4.06
N GLY A 26 22.36 -26.27 3.60
CA GLY A 26 21.77 -25.84 2.33
C GLY A 26 21.82 -24.34 2.05
N ILE A 27 22.19 -23.99 0.82
CA ILE A 27 22.29 -22.63 0.33
C ILE A 27 20.89 -22.05 0.21
N THR A 28 20.42 -21.35 1.20
CA THR A 28 19.33 -20.37 1.07
C THR A 28 19.96 -19.06 0.63
N ALA A 29 20.19 -18.90 -0.68
CA ALA A 29 20.51 -17.61 -1.25
C ALA A 29 19.28 -16.72 -1.10
N ALA A 30 19.25 -15.91 -0.06
CA ALA A 30 18.34 -14.77 0.04
C ALA A 30 18.75 -13.79 -1.07
N ILE A 31 18.09 -13.88 -2.23
CA ILE A 31 18.22 -12.86 -3.27
C ILE A 31 17.59 -11.59 -2.68
N ALA A 32 18.45 -10.70 -2.19
CA ALA A 32 18.03 -9.37 -1.77
C ALA A 32 17.35 -8.68 -2.97
N GLN A 33 16.05 -8.53 -2.89
CA GLN A 33 15.32 -7.80 -3.93
C GLN A 33 15.61 -6.30 -3.75
N PRO A 34 15.77 -5.55 -4.84
CA PRO A 34 15.94 -4.11 -4.71
C PRO A 34 14.72 -3.53 -3.99
N ALA A 35 14.95 -2.89 -2.86
CA ALA A 35 13.92 -2.17 -2.15
C ALA A 35 13.41 -1.06 -3.06
N VAL A 36 12.15 -1.14 -3.46
CA VAL A 36 11.51 -0.02 -4.15
C VAL A 36 11.36 1.09 -3.12
N ASN A 37 12.17 2.14 -3.25
CA ASN A 37 12.12 3.27 -2.32
C ASN A 37 10.82 4.05 -2.56
N HIS A 38 9.89 3.95 -1.63
CA HIS A 38 8.65 4.70 -1.61
C HIS A 38 8.76 5.81 -0.56
N PRO A 39 9.19 7.03 -0.95
CA PRO A 39 9.35 8.11 -0.01
C PRO A 39 7.99 8.53 0.59
N SER A 40 8.04 8.93 1.84
CA SER A 40 6.92 9.62 2.48
C SER A 40 6.65 10.95 1.78
N THR A 41 5.40 11.29 1.55
CA THR A 41 4.99 12.50 0.83
C THR A 41 3.95 13.25 1.63
N LYS A 42 4.11 14.58 1.76
CA LYS A 42 3.12 15.47 2.36
C LYS A 42 2.48 16.33 1.28
N ILE A 43 1.16 16.39 1.25
CA ILE A 43 0.38 17.14 0.27
C ILE A 43 -0.81 17.84 0.93
N GLY A 44 -1.34 18.86 0.27
CA GLY A 44 -2.44 19.66 0.79
C GLY A 44 -2.01 20.61 1.91
N ALA A 45 -2.97 21.42 2.37
CA ALA A 45 -2.83 22.32 3.50
C ALA A 45 -4.20 22.46 4.16
N GLY A 46 -4.24 22.38 5.48
CA GLY A 46 -5.49 22.49 6.25
C GLY A 46 -5.25 22.35 7.73
N MET A 47 -6.28 22.62 8.53
CA MET A 47 -6.21 22.43 9.97
C MET A 47 -6.33 20.97 10.37
N LYS A 48 -7.00 20.17 9.56
CA LYS A 48 -7.13 18.72 9.76
C LYS A 48 -6.01 17.97 9.08
N LYS A 49 -5.48 16.94 9.76
CA LYS A 49 -4.36 16.12 9.31
C LYS A 49 -4.80 14.67 9.11
N ALA A 50 -4.59 14.17 7.92
CA ALA A 50 -4.82 12.75 7.63
C ALA A 50 -3.50 12.01 7.36
N LEU A 51 -3.43 10.76 7.79
CA LEU A 51 -2.35 9.85 7.47
C LEU A 51 -2.87 8.74 6.55
N VAL A 52 -2.23 8.57 5.41
CA VAL A 52 -2.47 7.44 4.51
C VAL A 52 -1.27 6.52 4.54
N VAL A 53 -1.43 5.37 5.19
CA VAL A 53 -0.39 4.34 5.33
C VAL A 53 -0.59 3.25 4.30
N TYR A 54 0.49 2.76 3.70
CA TYR A 54 0.38 1.67 2.76
C TYR A 54 1.50 0.63 2.91
N GLY A 55 1.11 -0.65 2.76
CA GLY A 55 2.05 -1.75 2.57
C GLY A 55 2.10 -2.15 1.11
N THR A 56 3.29 -2.16 0.51
CA THR A 56 3.47 -2.52 -0.89
C THR A 56 4.80 -3.21 -1.14
N LYS A 57 4.81 -4.15 -2.07
CA LYS A 57 6.05 -4.76 -2.56
C LYS A 57 6.40 -4.27 -3.95
N SER A 58 5.40 -4.12 -4.81
CA SER A 58 5.57 -3.76 -6.23
C SER A 58 5.17 -2.32 -6.55
N GLY A 59 4.83 -1.49 -5.56
CA GLY A 59 4.39 -0.11 -5.76
C GLY A 59 2.90 0.07 -6.04
N CYS A 60 2.13 -1.00 -6.23
CA CYS A 60 0.72 -0.90 -6.59
C CYS A 60 -0.10 -0.13 -5.55
N SER A 61 -0.02 -0.55 -4.29
CA SER A 61 -0.75 0.10 -3.18
C SER A 61 -0.27 1.51 -2.90
N ALA A 62 1.00 1.83 -3.21
CA ALA A 62 1.52 3.20 -3.12
C ALA A 62 0.78 4.14 -4.08
N GLY A 63 0.52 3.70 -5.32
CA GLY A 63 -0.26 4.49 -6.28
C GLY A 63 -1.71 4.71 -5.82
N VAL A 64 -2.34 3.69 -5.22
CA VAL A 64 -3.69 3.82 -4.62
C VAL A 64 -3.66 4.82 -3.47
N ALA A 65 -2.70 4.70 -2.54
CA ALA A 65 -2.54 5.62 -1.43
C ALA A 65 -2.32 7.08 -1.90
N GLN A 66 -1.55 7.28 -2.97
CA GLN A 66 -1.37 8.60 -3.57
C GLN A 66 -2.68 9.17 -4.14
N ARG A 67 -3.51 8.36 -4.81
CA ARG A 67 -4.82 8.80 -5.31
C ARG A 67 -5.74 9.19 -4.16
N ILE A 68 -5.83 8.35 -3.13
CA ILE A 68 -6.59 8.64 -1.90
C ILE A 68 -6.11 9.96 -1.29
N GLY A 69 -4.80 10.12 -1.09
CA GLY A 69 -4.24 11.34 -0.50
C GLY A 69 -4.55 12.59 -1.32
N LYS A 70 -4.44 12.54 -2.65
CA LYS A 70 -4.79 13.67 -3.53
C LYS A 70 -6.28 14.03 -3.43
N THR A 71 -7.16 13.03 -3.35
CA THR A 71 -8.61 13.24 -3.19
C THR A 71 -8.94 13.92 -1.86
N LEU A 72 -8.28 13.53 -0.77
CA LEU A 72 -8.43 14.19 0.54
C LEU A 72 -7.84 15.61 0.53
N ALA A 73 -6.67 15.80 -0.07
CA ALA A 73 -6.02 17.11 -0.16
C ALA A 73 -6.86 18.13 -0.95
N ALA A 74 -7.57 17.67 -1.99
CA ALA A 74 -8.51 18.51 -2.75
C ALA A 74 -9.71 18.99 -1.90
N LYS A 75 -9.94 18.39 -0.72
CA LYS A 75 -10.95 18.82 0.27
C LYS A 75 -10.37 19.77 1.33
N GLY A 76 -9.13 20.24 1.17
CA GLY A 76 -8.48 21.13 2.13
C GLY A 76 -7.92 20.41 3.36
N ILE A 77 -7.57 19.13 3.25
CA ILE A 77 -6.97 18.33 4.32
C ILE A 77 -5.45 18.28 4.09
N GLU A 78 -4.65 18.47 5.15
CA GLU A 78 -3.22 18.17 5.11
C GLU A 78 -3.02 16.66 5.18
N VAL A 79 -2.39 16.06 4.18
CA VAL A 79 -2.27 14.60 4.08
C VAL A 79 -0.79 14.18 4.05
N GLN A 80 -0.43 13.33 4.99
CA GLN A 80 0.83 12.58 4.98
C GLN A 80 0.56 11.21 4.35
N ILE A 81 1.30 10.88 3.30
CA ILE A 81 1.26 9.56 2.65
C ILE A 81 2.59 8.89 2.93
N ALA A 82 2.57 7.72 3.55
CA ALA A 82 3.80 7.05 3.96
C ALA A 82 3.74 5.53 3.82
N PRO A 83 4.85 4.88 3.42
CA PRO A 83 4.97 3.44 3.56
C PRO A 83 4.93 3.05 5.03
N ALA A 84 4.36 1.90 5.34
CA ALA A 84 4.15 1.44 6.71
C ALA A 84 5.45 1.35 7.53
N GLU A 85 6.58 1.09 6.86
CA GLU A 85 7.90 0.99 7.46
C GLU A 85 8.41 2.30 8.07
N SER A 86 7.88 3.44 7.60
CA SER A 86 8.31 4.79 8.03
C SER A 86 7.14 5.71 8.38
N ALA A 87 5.94 5.18 8.47
CA ALA A 87 4.76 5.96 8.83
C ALA A 87 4.80 6.40 10.30
N GLY A 88 4.31 7.61 10.56
CA GLY A 88 4.15 8.15 11.92
C GLY A 88 3.12 7.38 12.74
N LYS A 89 2.90 7.81 13.98
CA LYS A 89 1.91 7.20 14.87
C LYS A 89 0.50 7.64 14.46
N ALA A 90 -0.46 6.72 14.53
CA ALA A 90 -1.86 7.02 14.23
C ALA A 90 -2.43 8.15 15.10
N ALA A 91 -2.01 8.22 16.36
CA ALA A 91 -2.47 9.22 17.33
C ALA A 91 -2.09 10.68 16.98
N ASP A 92 -1.17 10.90 16.05
CA ASP A 92 -0.70 12.24 15.66
C ASP A 92 -1.59 12.86 14.55
N TYR A 93 -2.67 12.17 14.13
CA TYR A 93 -3.52 12.54 13.01
C TYR A 93 -5.00 12.50 13.38
N ASP A 94 -5.78 13.42 12.79
CA ASP A 94 -7.23 13.47 12.95
C ASP A 94 -7.94 12.32 12.24
N ALA A 95 -7.35 11.80 11.15
CA ALA A 95 -7.87 10.67 10.41
C ALA A 95 -6.76 9.75 9.91
N VAL A 96 -7.07 8.47 9.80
CA VAL A 96 -6.13 7.46 9.31
C VAL A 96 -6.80 6.59 8.25
N ILE A 97 -6.11 6.42 7.13
CA ILE A 97 -6.45 5.42 6.11
C ILE A 97 -5.26 4.47 5.99
N VAL A 98 -5.50 3.18 6.12
CA VAL A 98 -4.44 2.17 6.01
C VAL A 98 -4.78 1.17 4.93
N GLY A 99 -3.82 0.84 4.09
CA GLY A 99 -4.07 -0.20 3.11
C GLY A 99 -2.85 -1.03 2.74
N SER A 100 -3.12 -2.13 2.07
CA SER A 100 -2.08 -3.06 1.67
C SER A 100 -2.42 -3.79 0.37
N GLY A 101 -1.37 -4.16 -0.34
CA GLY A 101 -1.48 -5.22 -1.33
C GLY A 101 -1.62 -6.58 -0.64
N VAL A 102 -2.41 -7.46 -1.25
CA VAL A 102 -2.52 -8.85 -0.82
C VAL A 102 -1.51 -9.71 -1.54
N ARG A 103 -0.80 -10.53 -0.79
CA ARG A 103 0.10 -11.54 -1.31
C ARG A 103 -0.04 -12.82 -0.50
N MET A 104 -0.20 -13.94 -1.18
CA MET A 104 -0.41 -15.25 -0.54
C MET A 104 -1.53 -15.23 0.53
N GLY A 105 -2.61 -14.50 0.22
CA GLY A 105 -3.77 -14.40 1.11
C GLY A 105 -3.60 -13.50 2.34
N GLN A 106 -2.56 -12.68 2.40
CA GLN A 106 -2.30 -11.80 3.55
C GLN A 106 -1.92 -10.39 3.11
N TRP A 107 -2.17 -9.43 3.96
CA TRP A 107 -1.62 -8.09 3.86
C TRP A 107 -0.09 -8.12 4.00
N HIS A 108 0.58 -7.18 3.36
CA HIS A 108 2.03 -6.99 3.48
C HIS A 108 2.43 -6.80 4.95
N GLU A 109 3.45 -7.54 5.39
CA GLU A 109 3.86 -7.60 6.79
C GLU A 109 4.08 -6.23 7.45
N PRO A 110 4.80 -5.25 6.86
CA PRO A 110 4.96 -3.93 7.45
C PRO A 110 3.64 -3.23 7.77
N ALA A 111 2.61 -3.36 6.91
CA ALA A 111 1.31 -2.76 7.18
C ALA A 111 0.60 -3.45 8.36
N ARG A 112 0.67 -4.77 8.45
CA ARG A 112 0.14 -5.52 9.60
C ARG A 112 0.84 -5.12 10.89
N THR A 113 2.17 -5.04 10.87
CA THR A 113 2.99 -4.62 12.02
C THR A 113 2.64 -3.19 12.46
N TRP A 114 2.49 -2.28 11.49
CA TRP A 114 2.10 -0.90 11.79
C TRP A 114 0.70 -0.83 12.42
N VAL A 115 -0.28 -1.55 11.91
CA VAL A 115 -1.63 -1.62 12.50
C VAL A 115 -1.56 -2.17 13.92
N ALA A 116 -0.83 -3.27 14.14
CA ALA A 116 -0.66 -3.86 15.48
C ALA A 116 -0.02 -2.89 16.47
N ALA A 117 0.97 -2.11 16.04
CA ALA A 117 1.63 -1.09 16.89
C ALA A 117 0.74 0.12 17.21
N ASN A 118 -0.35 0.35 16.45
CA ASN A 118 -1.23 1.50 16.60
C ASN A 118 -2.67 1.13 17.02
N VAL A 119 -2.91 -0.10 17.47
CA VAL A 119 -4.25 -0.65 17.76
C VAL A 119 -5.08 0.27 18.65
N GLU A 120 -4.53 0.77 19.75
CA GLU A 120 -5.29 1.59 20.70
C GLU A 120 -5.75 2.91 20.07
N ALA A 121 -4.89 3.57 19.30
CA ALA A 121 -5.24 4.79 18.59
C ALA A 121 -6.30 4.53 17.50
N LEU A 122 -6.17 3.39 16.77
CA LEU A 122 -7.11 3.00 15.73
C LEU A 122 -8.46 2.53 16.26
N LYS A 123 -8.51 2.06 17.51
CA LYS A 123 -9.79 1.79 18.21
C LYS A 123 -10.45 3.06 18.71
N ALA A 124 -9.66 4.00 19.20
CA ALA A 124 -10.15 5.29 19.68
C ALA A 124 -10.65 6.19 18.53
N ASN A 125 -9.97 6.13 17.37
CA ASN A 125 -10.33 6.86 16.16
C ASN A 125 -10.38 5.87 14.98
N PRO A 126 -11.57 5.32 14.65
CA PRO A 126 -11.70 4.27 13.66
C PRO A 126 -11.17 4.66 12.27
N PRO A 127 -10.27 3.87 11.69
CA PRO A 127 -9.69 4.15 10.38
C PRO A 127 -10.62 3.72 9.25
N ALA A 128 -10.37 4.19 8.02
CA ALA A 128 -10.77 3.45 6.83
C ALA A 128 -9.62 2.53 6.38
N LEU A 129 -9.95 1.38 5.81
CA LEU A 129 -8.96 0.45 5.28
C LEU A 129 -9.12 0.27 3.78
N PHE A 130 -8.04 -0.08 3.07
CA PHE A 130 -8.15 -0.52 1.69
C PHE A 130 -7.26 -1.71 1.37
N THR A 131 -7.76 -2.58 0.53
CA THR A 131 -7.08 -3.80 0.09
C THR A 131 -6.94 -3.79 -1.42
N VAL A 132 -5.75 -4.08 -1.91
CA VAL A 132 -5.45 -4.14 -3.34
C VAL A 132 -5.07 -5.57 -3.71
N GLY A 133 -5.79 -6.16 -4.65
CA GLY A 133 -5.58 -7.56 -5.05
C GLY A 133 -5.79 -7.82 -6.53
N MET A 134 -5.05 -8.80 -7.06
CA MET A 134 -5.22 -9.27 -8.44
C MET A 134 -6.40 -10.21 -8.61
N THR A 135 -6.95 -10.74 -7.52
CA THR A 135 -8.11 -11.65 -7.57
C THR A 135 -9.30 -11.01 -8.28
N LEU A 136 -9.55 -9.70 -8.07
CA LEU A 136 -10.63 -8.97 -8.74
C LEU A 136 -10.46 -8.85 -10.26
N VAL A 137 -9.25 -9.03 -10.77
CA VAL A 137 -9.00 -8.99 -12.23
C VAL A 137 -9.45 -10.29 -12.88
N SER A 138 -9.27 -11.42 -12.20
CA SER A 138 -9.68 -12.74 -12.69
C SER A 138 -11.12 -13.09 -12.30
N GLU A 139 -11.58 -12.58 -11.18
CA GLU A 139 -12.88 -12.82 -10.57
C GLU A 139 -13.48 -11.47 -10.12
N PRO A 140 -14.12 -10.70 -11.01
CA PRO A 140 -14.65 -9.36 -10.69
C PRO A 140 -15.64 -9.32 -9.52
N ASP A 141 -16.40 -10.40 -9.31
CA ASP A 141 -17.37 -10.53 -8.23
C ASP A 141 -16.77 -11.02 -6.90
N ALA A 142 -15.43 -11.22 -6.84
CA ALA A 142 -14.75 -11.76 -5.66
C ALA A 142 -14.43 -10.70 -4.59
N THR A 143 -15.22 -9.62 -4.49
CA THR A 143 -15.00 -8.55 -3.50
C THR A 143 -14.95 -9.10 -2.07
N ASP A 144 -15.88 -9.97 -1.68
CA ASP A 144 -15.92 -10.57 -0.34
C ASP A 144 -14.70 -11.46 -0.07
N LYS A 145 -14.24 -12.19 -1.08
CA LYS A 145 -13.04 -13.03 -0.99
C LYS A 145 -11.77 -12.18 -0.76
N VAL A 146 -11.67 -11.02 -1.41
CA VAL A 146 -10.54 -10.11 -1.21
C VAL A 146 -10.67 -9.36 0.12
N ARG A 147 -11.90 -9.01 0.52
CA ARG A 147 -12.20 -8.41 1.82
C ARG A 147 -11.81 -9.33 2.98
N ALA A 148 -12.04 -10.65 2.86
CA ALA A 148 -11.70 -11.65 3.86
C ALA A 148 -10.21 -11.63 4.26
N PHE A 149 -9.31 -11.18 3.38
CA PHE A 149 -7.90 -10.99 3.75
C PHE A 149 -7.69 -9.86 4.77
N THR A 150 -8.58 -8.88 4.80
CA THR A 150 -8.60 -7.82 5.81
C THR A 150 -9.23 -8.32 7.11
N ASP A 151 -10.25 -9.16 7.02
CA ASP A 151 -11.00 -9.67 8.18
C ASP A 151 -10.10 -10.44 9.16
N THR A 152 -9.09 -11.16 8.66
CA THR A 152 -8.09 -11.81 9.52
C THR A 152 -7.35 -10.78 10.38
N LEU A 153 -6.88 -9.68 9.80
CA LEU A 153 -6.22 -8.59 10.53
C LEU A 153 -7.16 -7.94 11.55
N LEU A 154 -8.43 -7.76 11.18
CA LEU A 154 -9.44 -7.17 12.06
C LEU A 154 -9.77 -8.10 13.24
N ALA A 155 -9.85 -9.40 13.02
CA ALA A 155 -10.04 -10.40 14.07
C ALA A 155 -8.86 -10.42 15.06
N GLU A 156 -7.61 -10.34 14.56
CA GLU A 156 -6.41 -10.33 15.38
C GLU A 156 -6.28 -9.05 16.24
N THR A 157 -6.69 -7.89 15.69
CA THR A 157 -6.47 -6.58 16.31
C THR A 157 -7.67 -6.02 17.06
N GLY A 158 -8.86 -6.45 16.69
CA GLY A 158 -10.13 -5.93 17.21
C GLY A 158 -10.42 -4.49 16.73
N VAL A 159 -9.69 -3.97 15.74
CA VAL A 159 -9.96 -2.67 15.10
C VAL A 159 -11.26 -2.78 14.31
N LYS A 160 -12.11 -1.76 14.41
CA LYS A 160 -13.37 -1.66 13.66
C LYS A 160 -13.28 -0.48 12.70
N PRO A 161 -12.94 -0.69 11.43
CA PRO A 161 -12.83 0.40 10.46
C PRO A 161 -14.22 0.99 10.13
N VAL A 162 -14.26 2.25 9.72
CA VAL A 162 -15.49 2.87 9.21
C VAL A 162 -15.91 2.24 7.89
N ASP A 163 -14.95 1.84 7.05
CA ASP A 163 -15.19 1.09 5.82
C ASP A 163 -13.92 0.38 5.31
N VAL A 164 -14.08 -0.58 4.40
CA VAL A 164 -13.00 -1.30 3.74
C VAL A 164 -13.19 -1.24 2.23
N GLY A 165 -12.39 -0.41 1.56
CA GLY A 165 -12.30 -0.37 0.10
C GLY A 165 -11.54 -1.59 -0.45
N VAL A 166 -12.03 -2.14 -1.54
CA VAL A 166 -11.40 -3.29 -2.22
C VAL A 166 -11.16 -2.92 -3.68
N PHE A 167 -9.90 -2.96 -4.11
CA PHE A 167 -9.51 -2.47 -5.43
C PHE A 167 -8.71 -3.50 -6.20
N ALA A 168 -8.90 -3.53 -7.52
CA ALA A 168 -8.03 -4.27 -8.41
C ALA A 168 -6.61 -3.66 -8.40
N GLY A 169 -5.62 -4.49 -8.59
CA GLY A 169 -4.21 -4.09 -8.61
C GLY A 169 -3.60 -4.04 -10.01
N TRP A 170 -2.29 -4.17 -10.07
CA TRP A 170 -1.54 -4.29 -11.29
C TRP A 170 -0.65 -5.55 -11.32
N ASN A 171 -0.34 -5.99 -12.52
CA ASN A 171 0.69 -6.99 -12.80
C ASN A 171 1.55 -6.50 -13.97
N THR A 172 2.48 -5.60 -13.69
CA THR A 172 3.44 -5.06 -14.68
C THR A 172 4.72 -5.89 -14.76
N GLY A 173 4.88 -6.86 -13.86
CA GLY A 173 6.12 -7.63 -13.71
C GLY A 173 7.21 -6.90 -12.92
N GLU A 174 7.03 -5.62 -12.59
CA GLU A 174 7.95 -4.85 -11.76
C GLU A 174 7.83 -5.24 -10.29
N GLY A 175 8.96 -5.27 -9.58
CA GLY A 175 9.01 -5.64 -8.15
C GLY A 175 8.77 -7.15 -7.88
N PHE A 176 8.56 -7.98 -8.90
CA PHE A 176 8.44 -9.43 -8.76
C PHE A 176 9.75 -10.13 -9.03
N SER A 177 10.11 -11.12 -8.21
CA SER A 177 11.22 -12.02 -8.45
C SER A 177 10.95 -12.92 -9.67
N PHE A 178 12.01 -13.57 -10.17
CA PHE A 178 11.85 -14.52 -11.27
C PHE A 178 10.85 -15.64 -10.93
N VAL A 179 10.90 -16.17 -9.70
CA VAL A 179 9.98 -17.23 -9.23
C VAL A 179 8.53 -16.73 -9.20
N GLU A 180 8.31 -15.54 -8.69
CA GLU A 180 6.97 -14.94 -8.65
C GLU A 180 6.40 -14.70 -10.05
N ARG A 181 7.24 -14.23 -10.98
CA ARG A 181 6.82 -14.08 -12.39
C ARG A 181 6.47 -15.42 -13.04
N ALA A 182 7.21 -16.48 -12.72
CA ALA A 182 6.91 -17.83 -13.20
C ALA A 182 5.57 -18.33 -12.62
N ILE A 183 5.31 -18.11 -11.33
CA ILE A 183 4.04 -18.49 -10.68
C ILE A 183 2.88 -17.70 -11.30
N LEU A 184 2.98 -16.38 -11.45
CA LEU A 184 1.96 -15.55 -12.07
C LEU A 184 1.70 -15.96 -13.52
N GLY A 185 2.76 -16.36 -14.26
CA GLY A 185 2.64 -16.91 -15.60
C GLY A 185 1.91 -18.25 -15.64
N ALA A 186 2.23 -19.17 -14.73
CA ALA A 186 1.55 -20.45 -14.60
C ALA A 186 0.07 -20.30 -14.23
N MET A 187 -0.26 -19.32 -13.40
CA MET A 187 -1.63 -18.94 -13.03
C MET A 187 -2.35 -18.17 -14.15
N LYS A 188 -1.70 -17.89 -15.27
CA LYS A 188 -2.23 -17.08 -16.37
C LYS A 188 -2.77 -15.72 -15.90
N THR A 189 -2.16 -15.13 -14.87
CA THR A 189 -2.58 -13.84 -14.32
C THR A 189 -2.41 -12.75 -15.40
N PRO A 190 -3.46 -12.00 -15.74
CA PRO A 190 -3.38 -10.96 -16.77
C PRO A 190 -2.29 -9.93 -16.45
N LYS A 191 -1.59 -9.48 -17.49
CA LYS A 191 -0.60 -8.40 -17.38
C LYS A 191 -1.28 -7.07 -17.66
N GLY A 192 -0.97 -6.06 -16.84
CA GLY A 192 -1.50 -4.71 -17.00
C GLY A 192 -1.72 -3.99 -15.69
N ASP A 193 -2.23 -2.77 -15.80
CA ASP A 193 -2.73 -1.96 -14.69
C ASP A 193 -4.26 -1.96 -14.73
N PHE A 194 -4.88 -2.50 -13.70
CA PHE A 194 -6.32 -2.69 -13.60
C PHE A 194 -6.93 -1.83 -12.49
N ARG A 195 -6.18 -0.85 -11.97
CA ARG A 195 -6.67 0.06 -10.95
C ARG A 195 -7.73 0.99 -11.53
N ASP A 196 -8.92 0.96 -10.93
CA ASP A 196 -10.00 1.90 -11.26
C ASP A 196 -9.84 3.17 -10.39
N TRP A 197 -9.28 4.20 -11.01
CA TRP A 197 -9.03 5.48 -10.33
C TRP A 197 -10.31 6.19 -9.93
N ALA A 198 -11.38 6.05 -10.73
CA ALA A 198 -12.68 6.65 -10.43
C ALA A 198 -13.34 5.97 -9.23
N ALA A 199 -13.27 4.64 -9.16
CA ALA A 199 -13.76 3.88 -8.01
C ALA A 199 -12.99 4.21 -6.72
N ILE A 200 -11.66 4.38 -6.80
CA ILE A 200 -10.83 4.78 -5.65
C ILE A 200 -11.22 6.18 -5.15
N GLU A 201 -11.41 7.14 -6.06
CA GLU A 201 -11.86 8.49 -5.72
C GLU A 201 -13.26 8.49 -5.12
N ALA A 202 -14.20 7.77 -5.73
CA ALA A 202 -15.58 7.66 -5.24
C ALA A 202 -15.61 7.09 -3.82
N TRP A 203 -14.88 6.00 -3.58
CA TRP A 203 -14.74 5.42 -2.24
C TRP A 203 -14.12 6.43 -1.25
N THR A 204 -13.05 7.13 -1.63
CA THR A 204 -12.42 8.13 -0.77
C THR A 204 -13.39 9.24 -0.40
N ASN A 205 -14.20 9.69 -1.37
CA ASN A 205 -15.23 10.71 -1.13
C ASN A 205 -16.34 10.23 -0.19
N GLN A 206 -16.68 8.94 -0.25
CA GLN A 206 -17.67 8.31 0.62
C GLN A 206 -17.17 8.19 2.07
N VAL A 207 -15.89 7.84 2.28
CA VAL A 207 -15.35 7.61 3.63
C VAL A 207 -14.88 8.90 4.32
N ALA A 208 -14.46 9.92 3.58
CA ALA A 208 -13.94 11.16 4.14
C ALA A 208 -14.84 11.81 5.22
N PRO A 209 -16.18 11.93 5.04
CA PRO A 209 -17.06 12.46 6.08
C PRO A 209 -17.08 11.58 7.35
N GLN A 210 -16.92 10.26 7.20
CA GLN A 210 -16.94 9.32 8.33
C GLN A 210 -15.65 9.37 9.17
N LEU A 211 -14.57 9.89 8.59
CA LEU A 211 -13.29 10.09 9.25
C LEU A 211 -13.19 11.45 9.98
N HIS A 212 -14.29 12.21 10.04
CA HIS A 212 -14.38 13.51 10.72
C HIS A 212 -13.34 14.55 10.25
N VAL A 213 -12.93 14.50 8.98
CA VAL A 213 -11.95 15.41 8.37
C VAL A 213 -12.55 16.31 7.28
N SER A 214 -13.83 16.22 7.02
CA SER A 214 -14.57 17.10 6.09
C SER A 214 -15.24 18.27 6.82
#